data_d4ea7d7d8942ac1f60791b20c055c4ff
#
_entry.id   d4ea7d7d8942ac1f60791b20c055c4ff
#
_cell.length_a   1.000
_cell.length_b   1.000
_cell.length_c   1.000
_cell.angle_alpha   90.00
_cell.angle_beta   90.00
_cell.angle_gamma   90.00
#
_symmetry.space_group_name_H-M   'P 1'
#
loop_
_entity.id
_entity.type
_entity.pdbx_description
1 polymer ?
#
loop_
_entity_poly.entity_id
_entity_poly.type
_entity_poly.pdbx_seq_one_letter_code
_entity_poly.pdbx_strand_id
1 'polypeptide(L)'
;DLVEWQLRVANGGTLPLQQHELSLNGHAIEVRLYAEDPRQDFLPQTGKVLRWQPAALPNVRIDHGMLEAGEISPFYDPMVAKVIAYGKTREDAIRLLARAVDDCVLLGVNSNKQFLVNLLRHPIIVAGDTNTAFIQQHFQDDVSLHQQSLNIEILAVAAALFTQHNQSKVSWQTGVSIPFPLKLKYADQHLLLHVQTNHQQVKVELCDQQSTVDVVEISDDQIIYNVNGVRRKLDYMLDQNQLYLD
;
A
#
# COMPACT_ATOMS: atom_id res chain seq x y z
N ASP A 1 19.57 17.31 17.60
CA ASP A 1 19.08 15.96 17.89
C ASP A 1 19.09 15.71 19.39
N LEU A 2 17.96 15.28 19.98
CA LEU A 2 17.84 15.06 21.43
C LEU A 2 18.75 13.93 21.92
N VAL A 3 18.93 12.85 21.14
CA VAL A 3 19.80 11.74 21.50
C VAL A 3 21.27 12.18 21.56
N GLU A 4 21.72 12.98 20.61
CA GLU A 4 23.05 13.57 20.63
C GLU A 4 23.24 14.45 21.87
N TRP A 5 22.25 15.25 22.23
CA TRP A 5 22.31 16.09 23.44
C TRP A 5 22.38 15.24 24.71
N GLN A 6 21.60 14.17 24.80
CA GLN A 6 21.69 13.24 25.92
C GLN A 6 23.08 12.63 26.05
N LEU A 7 23.68 12.18 24.96
CA LEU A 7 25.06 11.67 24.96
C LEU A 7 26.09 12.73 25.35
N ARG A 8 25.93 13.94 24.87
CA ARG A 8 26.79 15.10 25.21
C ARG A 8 26.74 15.40 26.71
N VAL A 9 25.53 15.48 27.28
CA VAL A 9 25.34 15.75 28.72
C VAL A 9 25.87 14.58 29.55
N ALA A 10 25.61 13.35 29.15
CA ALA A 10 26.15 12.16 29.85
C ALA A 10 27.68 12.14 29.86
N ASN A 11 28.32 12.70 28.83
CA ASN A 11 29.79 12.84 28.76
C ASN A 11 30.32 14.11 29.48
N GLY A 12 29.50 14.76 30.30
CA GLY A 12 29.89 15.92 31.10
C GLY A 12 29.81 17.25 30.35
N GLY A 13 29.27 17.29 29.15
CA GLY A 13 29.06 18.52 28.37
C GLY A 13 27.86 19.32 28.84
N THR A 14 27.79 20.59 28.49
CA THR A 14 26.62 21.46 28.71
C THR A 14 25.63 21.36 27.58
N LEU A 15 24.35 21.72 27.84
CA LEU A 15 23.35 21.86 26.79
C LEU A 15 23.81 22.88 25.75
N PRO A 16 23.63 22.57 24.42
CA PRO A 16 24.13 23.43 23.34
C PRO A 16 23.29 24.71 23.15
N LEU A 17 22.08 24.77 23.66
CA LEU A 17 21.14 25.89 23.55
C LEU A 17 20.50 26.21 24.91
N GLN A 18 20.25 27.50 25.13
CA GLN A 18 19.44 27.98 26.24
C GLN A 18 17.92 27.90 25.89
N GLN A 19 17.06 27.94 26.90
CA GLN A 19 15.62 27.83 26.70
C GLN A 19 15.07 28.89 25.72
N HIS A 20 15.57 30.10 25.75
CA HIS A 20 15.09 31.18 24.87
C HIS A 20 15.62 31.12 23.43
N GLU A 21 16.61 30.26 23.17
CA GLU A 21 17.17 30.02 21.83
C GLU A 21 16.43 28.90 21.08
N LEU A 22 15.54 28.20 21.77
CA LEU A 22 14.73 27.12 21.15
C LEU A 22 13.71 27.73 20.22
N SER A 23 13.64 27.21 18.99
CA SER A 23 12.63 27.57 18.00
C SER A 23 11.99 26.33 17.38
N LEU A 24 10.70 26.43 17.10
CA LEU A 24 9.97 25.40 16.36
C LEU A 24 9.80 25.87 14.90
N ASN A 25 10.29 25.09 13.98
CA ASN A 25 10.23 25.40 12.55
C ASN A 25 9.51 24.29 11.80
N GLY A 26 8.40 24.63 11.15
CA GLY A 26 7.59 23.69 10.38
C GLY A 26 6.86 22.67 11.24
N HIS A 27 6.43 21.60 10.61
CA HIS A 27 5.63 20.53 11.20
C HIS A 27 6.19 19.17 10.80
N ALA A 28 6.33 18.27 11.76
CA ALA A 28 6.65 16.87 11.51
C ALA A 28 5.50 15.98 12.02
N ILE A 29 5.11 15.02 11.20
CA ILE A 29 4.05 14.07 11.51
C ILE A 29 4.57 12.68 11.22
N GLU A 30 4.28 11.75 12.11
CA GLU A 30 4.64 10.34 11.93
C GLU A 30 3.42 9.43 11.98
N VAL A 31 3.54 8.32 11.29
CA VAL A 31 2.65 7.16 11.43
C VAL A 31 3.48 5.90 11.59
N ARG A 32 2.86 4.89 12.17
CA ARG A 32 3.44 3.56 12.31
C ARG A 32 2.74 2.60 11.37
N LEU A 33 3.50 2.08 10.42
CA LEU A 33 3.02 1.03 9.53
C LEU A 33 3.18 -0.31 10.24
N TYR A 34 2.05 -0.98 10.45
CA TYR A 34 1.98 -2.29 11.10
C TYR A 34 1.50 -3.38 10.14
N ALA A 35 2.00 -4.58 10.33
CA ALA A 35 1.40 -5.78 9.76
C ALA A 35 0.17 -6.17 10.61
N GLU A 36 -0.96 -5.52 10.34
CA GLU A 36 -2.24 -5.67 11.02
C GLU A 36 -3.37 -5.64 10.00
N ASP A 37 -4.46 -6.37 10.27
CA ASP A 37 -5.66 -6.30 9.44
C ASP A 37 -6.72 -5.40 10.10
N PRO A 38 -6.90 -4.16 9.62
CA PRO A 38 -7.90 -3.23 10.17
C PRO A 38 -9.33 -3.77 10.10
N ARG A 39 -9.62 -4.66 9.13
CA ARG A 39 -10.96 -5.27 8.95
C ARG A 39 -11.26 -6.34 10.00
N GLN A 40 -10.26 -6.78 10.74
CA GLN A 40 -10.33 -7.76 11.82
C GLN A 40 -9.89 -7.15 13.15
N ASP A 41 -10.34 -5.92 13.42
CA ASP A 41 -10.02 -5.20 14.65
C ASP A 41 -8.51 -5.09 14.90
N PHE A 42 -7.76 -4.78 13.83
CA PHE A 42 -6.29 -4.64 13.84
C PHE A 42 -5.56 -5.91 14.34
N LEU A 43 -6.11 -7.08 14.00
CA LEU A 43 -5.45 -8.34 14.33
C LEU A 43 -4.05 -8.40 13.73
N PRO A 44 -3.00 -8.62 14.57
CA PRO A 44 -1.63 -8.76 14.10
C PRO A 44 -1.49 -9.85 13.04
N GLN A 45 -0.76 -9.55 11.98
CA GLN A 45 -0.47 -10.47 10.89
C GLN A 45 0.97 -10.95 11.01
N THR A 46 1.17 -12.23 10.77
CA THR A 46 2.50 -12.86 10.76
C THR A 46 2.73 -13.52 9.43
N GLY A 47 3.99 -13.72 9.05
CA GLY A 47 4.33 -14.41 7.83
C GLY A 47 5.45 -13.76 7.07
N LYS A 48 5.73 -14.32 5.89
CA LYS A 48 6.81 -13.90 5.03
C LYS A 48 6.45 -12.59 4.32
N VAL A 49 7.33 -11.62 4.42
CA VAL A 49 7.29 -10.39 3.61
C VAL A 49 7.91 -10.71 2.26
N LEU A 50 7.10 -10.72 1.23
CA LEU A 50 7.53 -11.05 -0.14
C LEU A 50 8.22 -9.87 -0.80
N ARG A 51 7.74 -8.64 -0.53
CA ARG A 51 8.36 -7.41 -1.00
C ARG A 51 8.16 -6.31 0.02
N TRP A 52 9.24 -5.62 0.32
CA TRP A 52 9.23 -4.37 1.07
C TRP A 52 10.02 -3.33 0.30
N GLN A 53 9.36 -2.24 -0.08
CA GLN A 53 9.99 -1.10 -0.73
C GLN A 53 9.51 0.18 -0.07
N PRO A 54 10.33 0.80 0.80
CA PRO A 54 9.99 2.08 1.40
C PRO A 54 9.98 3.18 0.35
N ALA A 55 9.10 4.15 0.50
CA ALA A 55 9.05 5.33 -0.36
C ALA A 55 10.34 6.16 -0.25
N ALA A 56 10.81 6.68 -1.38
CA ALA A 56 11.99 7.56 -1.44
C ALA A 56 11.56 8.98 -1.86
N LEU A 57 11.16 9.80 -0.89
CA LEU A 57 10.68 11.16 -1.11
C LEU A 57 11.50 12.18 -0.33
N PRO A 58 11.74 13.39 -0.86
CA PRO A 58 12.36 14.49 -0.11
C PRO A 58 11.55 14.83 1.15
N ASN A 59 12.22 15.12 2.26
CA ASN A 59 11.62 15.44 3.56
C ASN A 59 10.77 14.32 4.17
N VAL A 60 10.99 13.09 3.74
CA VAL A 60 10.46 11.87 4.34
C VAL A 60 11.60 11.04 4.89
N ARG A 61 11.43 10.56 6.11
CA ARG A 61 12.29 9.59 6.76
C ARG A 61 11.49 8.35 7.07
N ILE A 62 12.04 7.18 6.75
CA ILE A 62 11.42 5.90 7.05
C ILE A 62 12.40 5.07 7.86
N ASP A 63 12.04 4.79 9.11
CA ASP A 63 12.82 3.96 10.01
C ASP A 63 12.19 2.56 10.02
N HIS A 64 12.93 1.55 9.58
CA HIS A 64 12.50 0.17 9.52
C HIS A 64 13.64 -0.80 9.82
N GLY A 65 13.27 -1.98 10.32
CA GLY A 65 14.20 -3.09 10.54
C GLY A 65 14.01 -4.25 9.56
N MET A 66 13.17 -4.05 8.52
CA MET A 66 12.87 -5.11 7.56
C MET A 66 14.06 -5.35 6.62
N LEU A 67 14.40 -6.62 6.47
CA LEU A 67 15.32 -7.11 5.44
C LEU A 67 14.51 -7.62 4.25
N GLU A 68 15.13 -7.67 3.07
CA GLU A 68 14.55 -8.34 1.90
C GLU A 68 14.24 -9.81 2.27
N ALA A 69 13.06 -10.28 1.88
CA ALA A 69 12.57 -11.61 2.24
C ALA A 69 12.51 -11.89 3.76
N GLY A 70 12.31 -10.84 4.58
CA GLY A 70 12.12 -10.96 6.01
C GLY A 70 10.80 -11.64 6.39
N GLU A 71 10.63 -11.88 7.67
CA GLU A 71 9.41 -12.47 8.23
C GLU A 71 8.89 -11.62 9.39
N ILE A 72 7.59 -11.41 9.45
CA ILE A 72 6.91 -10.84 10.62
C ILE A 72 6.69 -11.97 11.61
N SER A 73 7.43 -11.90 12.71
CA SER A 73 7.41 -12.91 13.78
C SER A 73 6.18 -12.75 14.69
N PRO A 74 5.57 -13.86 15.15
CA PRO A 74 4.52 -13.79 16.17
C PRO A 74 5.01 -13.43 17.57
N PHE A 75 6.34 -13.37 17.78
CA PHE A 75 6.94 -13.14 19.10
C PHE A 75 7.29 -11.69 19.40
N TYR A 76 7.19 -10.81 18.42
CA TYR A 76 7.52 -9.40 18.53
C TYR A 76 6.37 -8.53 18.03
N ASP A 77 6.47 -7.24 18.34
CA ASP A 77 5.57 -6.22 17.79
C ASP A 77 5.57 -6.27 16.24
N PRO A 78 4.40 -6.33 15.58
CA PRO A 78 4.30 -6.44 14.12
C PRO A 78 4.58 -5.12 13.39
N MET A 79 5.24 -4.16 14.02
CA MET A 79 5.59 -2.87 13.41
C MET A 79 6.62 -3.08 12.29
N VAL A 80 6.23 -2.71 11.08
CA VAL A 80 7.08 -2.79 9.88
C VAL A 80 8.00 -1.59 9.77
N ALA A 81 7.41 -0.39 9.92
CA ALA A 81 8.15 0.86 9.75
C ALA A 81 7.49 2.02 10.49
N LYS A 82 8.29 3.04 10.75
CA LYS A 82 7.85 4.36 11.15
C LYS A 82 8.08 5.31 9.99
N VAL A 83 7.02 5.92 9.47
CA VAL A 83 7.08 6.87 8.35
C VAL A 83 6.90 8.27 8.91
N ILE A 84 7.85 9.17 8.66
CA ILE A 84 7.90 10.50 9.22
C ILE A 84 8.05 11.49 8.06
N ALA A 85 7.17 12.48 7.99
CA ALA A 85 7.25 13.54 7.00
C ALA A 85 7.38 14.91 7.66
N TYR A 86 8.18 15.77 7.06
CA TYR A 86 8.36 17.16 7.47
C TYR A 86 7.81 18.10 6.40
N GLY A 87 7.06 19.12 6.82
CA GLY A 87 6.53 20.17 5.96
C GLY A 87 6.70 21.56 6.59
N LYS A 88 6.65 22.61 5.77
CA LYS A 88 6.63 23.99 6.27
C LYS A 88 5.33 24.29 7.02
N THR A 89 4.23 23.69 6.57
CA THR A 89 2.92 23.74 7.20
C THR A 89 2.48 22.36 7.62
N ARG A 90 1.47 22.27 8.50
CA ARG A 90 0.84 20.99 8.89
C ARG A 90 0.25 20.28 7.68
N GLU A 91 -0.44 21.00 6.81
CA GLU A 91 -1.05 20.45 5.60
C GLU A 91 0.00 19.85 4.65
N ASP A 92 1.14 20.53 4.47
CA ASP A 92 2.24 19.99 3.66
C ASP A 92 2.80 18.69 4.24
N ALA A 93 3.00 18.65 5.57
CA ALA A 93 3.48 17.46 6.25
C ALA A 93 2.50 16.28 6.10
N ILE A 94 1.20 16.52 6.28
CA ILE A 94 0.15 15.50 6.13
C ILE A 94 0.09 14.99 4.69
N ARG A 95 0.03 15.90 3.71
CA ARG A 95 -0.04 15.53 2.30
C ARG A 95 1.17 14.71 1.88
N LEU A 96 2.38 15.10 2.32
CA LEU A 96 3.60 14.38 2.03
C LEU A 96 3.62 13.01 2.73
N LEU A 97 3.17 12.94 3.98
CA LEU A 97 3.09 11.69 4.73
C LEU A 97 2.10 10.71 4.10
N ALA A 98 0.90 11.19 3.73
CA ALA A 98 -0.10 10.35 3.07
C ALA A 98 0.44 9.77 1.76
N ARG A 99 1.14 10.57 0.97
CA ARG A 99 1.80 10.10 -0.24
C ARG A 99 2.92 9.10 0.07
N ALA A 100 3.76 9.38 1.07
CA ALA A 100 4.85 8.49 1.44
C ALA A 100 4.37 7.11 1.90
N VAL A 101 3.25 7.06 2.64
CA VAL A 101 2.63 5.80 3.05
C VAL A 101 2.03 5.07 1.84
N ASP A 102 1.37 5.81 0.93
CA ASP A 102 0.76 5.28 -0.30
C ASP A 102 1.83 4.69 -1.24
N ASP A 103 2.99 5.36 -1.37
CA ASP A 103 4.13 4.95 -2.21
C ASP A 103 4.97 3.80 -1.59
N CYS A 104 4.75 3.43 -0.33
CA CYS A 104 5.40 2.25 0.27
C CYS A 104 4.75 0.97 -0.26
N VAL A 105 5.55 0.00 -0.71
CA VAL A 105 5.06 -1.31 -1.16
C VAL A 105 5.32 -2.35 -0.07
N LEU A 106 4.27 -3.04 0.38
CA LEU A 106 4.36 -4.12 1.34
C LEU A 106 3.48 -5.30 0.89
N LEU A 107 4.11 -6.35 0.36
CA LEU A 107 3.43 -7.55 -0.13
C LEU A 107 3.77 -8.77 0.72
N GLY A 108 2.82 -9.69 0.85
CA GLY A 108 2.93 -10.95 1.58
C GLY A 108 2.16 -10.99 2.89
N VAL A 109 1.93 -9.84 3.53
CA VAL A 109 1.14 -9.70 4.76
C VAL A 109 0.13 -8.56 4.62
N ASN A 110 -1.01 -8.64 5.29
CA ASN A 110 -1.91 -7.51 5.40
C ASN A 110 -1.29 -6.42 6.28
N SER A 111 -1.61 -5.17 6.00
CA SER A 111 -1.11 -4.03 6.75
C SER A 111 -2.20 -2.98 6.98
N ASN A 112 -1.94 -2.07 7.90
CA ASN A 112 -2.79 -0.92 8.16
C ASN A 112 -2.54 0.25 7.17
N LYS A 113 -1.81 0.03 6.07
CA LYS A 113 -1.43 1.06 5.08
C LYS A 113 -2.62 1.88 4.60
N GLN A 114 -3.64 1.23 4.04
CA GLN A 114 -4.82 1.92 3.49
C GLN A 114 -5.58 2.70 4.57
N PHE A 115 -5.70 2.13 5.77
CA PHE A 115 -6.27 2.82 6.93
C PHE A 115 -5.51 4.11 7.24
N LEU A 116 -4.18 4.08 7.28
CA LEU A 116 -3.34 5.25 7.53
C LEU A 116 -3.49 6.32 6.44
N VAL A 117 -3.53 5.92 5.17
CA VAL A 117 -3.72 6.85 4.04
C VAL A 117 -5.06 7.56 4.14
N ASN A 118 -6.15 6.81 4.39
CA ASN A 118 -7.49 7.38 4.53
C ASN A 118 -7.58 8.29 5.76
N LEU A 119 -7.00 7.85 6.89
CA LEU A 119 -6.92 8.63 8.12
C LEU A 119 -6.25 9.99 7.88
N LEU A 120 -5.08 10.01 7.24
CA LEU A 120 -4.33 11.23 6.96
C LEU A 120 -5.07 12.18 6.00
N ARG A 121 -5.94 11.66 5.14
CA ARG A 121 -6.77 12.45 4.22
C ARG A 121 -8.07 12.96 4.86
N HIS A 122 -8.39 12.53 6.08
CA HIS A 122 -9.62 12.94 6.75
C HIS A 122 -9.59 14.42 7.17
N PRO A 123 -10.65 15.23 6.90
CA PRO A 123 -10.64 16.67 7.16
C PRO A 123 -10.35 17.06 8.61
N ILE A 124 -10.86 16.32 9.59
CA ILE A 124 -10.62 16.57 11.02
C ILE A 124 -9.14 16.34 11.38
N ILE A 125 -8.50 15.32 10.79
CA ILE A 125 -7.06 15.07 10.97
C ILE A 125 -6.24 16.20 10.37
N VAL A 126 -6.61 16.66 9.17
CA VAL A 126 -5.94 17.78 8.50
C VAL A 126 -6.07 19.05 9.35
N ALA A 127 -7.25 19.34 9.89
CA ALA A 127 -7.49 20.48 10.76
C ALA A 127 -6.74 20.41 12.10
N GLY A 128 -6.40 19.21 12.57
CA GLY A 128 -5.74 18.99 13.87
C GLY A 128 -6.70 18.88 15.05
N ASP A 129 -8.00 18.78 14.79
CA ASP A 129 -9.07 18.73 15.80
C ASP A 129 -9.34 17.29 16.27
N THR A 130 -8.28 16.53 16.53
CA THR A 130 -8.39 15.12 16.88
C THR A 130 -8.27 14.88 18.37
N ASN A 131 -8.98 13.85 18.82
CA ASN A 131 -8.88 13.30 20.17
C ASN A 131 -8.79 11.77 20.14
N THR A 132 -8.61 11.12 21.27
CA THR A 132 -8.46 9.67 21.37
C THR A 132 -9.71 8.87 20.96
N ALA A 133 -10.89 9.51 20.92
CA ALA A 133 -12.14 8.89 20.49
C ALA A 133 -12.43 9.10 18.99
N PHE A 134 -11.51 9.73 18.25
CA PHE A 134 -11.71 10.10 16.85
C PHE A 134 -12.16 8.93 15.96
N ILE A 135 -11.51 7.79 16.06
CA ILE A 135 -11.83 6.61 15.24
C ILE A 135 -13.26 6.16 15.51
N GLN A 136 -13.66 6.09 16.78
CA GLN A 136 -15.01 5.67 17.17
C GLN A 136 -16.10 6.67 16.76
N GLN A 137 -15.78 7.95 16.70
CA GLN A 137 -16.75 9.00 16.43
C GLN A 137 -16.90 9.34 14.95
N HIS A 138 -15.83 9.22 14.17
CA HIS A 138 -15.76 9.79 12.83
C HIS A 138 -15.19 8.87 11.75
N PHE A 139 -14.68 7.69 12.11
CA PHE A 139 -13.92 6.87 11.17
C PHE A 139 -14.41 5.40 11.09
N GLN A 140 -15.48 5.03 11.81
CA GLN A 140 -15.99 3.65 11.84
C GLN A 140 -16.49 3.16 10.49
N ASP A 141 -17.00 4.05 9.65
CA ASP A 141 -17.55 3.73 8.33
C ASP A 141 -16.50 3.77 7.21
N ASP A 142 -15.20 3.96 7.54
CA ASP A 142 -14.16 3.99 6.53
C ASP A 142 -14.00 2.63 5.84
N VAL A 143 -13.86 2.68 4.52
CA VAL A 143 -13.77 1.49 3.68
C VAL A 143 -12.60 0.56 4.03
N SER A 144 -11.53 1.08 4.64
CA SER A 144 -10.39 0.28 5.08
C SER A 144 -10.67 -0.62 6.28
N LEU A 145 -11.74 -0.34 7.03
CA LEU A 145 -12.18 -1.13 8.19
C LEU A 145 -13.16 -2.24 7.80
N HIS A 146 -13.61 -2.27 6.55
CA HIS A 146 -14.62 -3.22 6.09
C HIS A 146 -14.09 -4.10 4.95
N GLN A 147 -14.61 -5.31 4.89
CA GLN A 147 -14.30 -6.19 3.77
C GLN A 147 -14.93 -5.62 2.50
N GLN A 148 -14.10 -5.25 1.55
CA GLN A 148 -14.57 -4.72 0.28
C GLN A 148 -15.04 -5.86 -0.63
N SER A 149 -16.11 -5.58 -1.39
CA SER A 149 -16.48 -6.42 -2.52
C SER A 149 -15.36 -6.39 -3.56
N LEU A 150 -15.12 -7.53 -4.19
CA LEU A 150 -14.14 -7.64 -5.26
C LEU A 150 -14.45 -6.67 -6.39
N ASN A 151 -13.49 -5.80 -6.68
CA ASN A 151 -13.58 -4.89 -7.82
C ASN A 151 -13.27 -5.66 -9.10
N ILE A 152 -14.22 -5.67 -10.06
CA ILE A 152 -14.05 -6.31 -11.38
C ILE A 152 -12.84 -5.75 -12.15
N GLU A 153 -12.44 -4.50 -11.92
CA GLU A 153 -11.24 -3.90 -12.51
C GLU A 153 -9.97 -4.60 -12.02
N ILE A 154 -9.87 -4.87 -10.73
CA ILE A 154 -8.74 -5.61 -10.13
C ILE A 154 -8.69 -7.04 -10.65
N LEU A 155 -9.85 -7.67 -10.84
CA LEU A 155 -9.92 -9.00 -11.46
C LEU A 155 -9.43 -8.98 -12.92
N ALA A 156 -9.72 -7.92 -13.67
CA ALA A 156 -9.22 -7.76 -15.02
C ALA A 156 -7.69 -7.57 -15.05
N VAL A 157 -7.14 -6.81 -14.09
CA VAL A 157 -5.67 -6.68 -13.92
C VAL A 157 -5.05 -8.01 -13.54
N ALA A 158 -5.63 -8.75 -12.59
CA ALA A 158 -5.16 -10.08 -12.22
C ALA A 158 -5.18 -11.06 -13.42
N ALA A 159 -6.27 -11.05 -14.20
CA ALA A 159 -6.36 -11.85 -15.41
C ALA A 159 -5.28 -11.46 -16.43
N ALA A 160 -4.98 -10.17 -16.60
CA ALA A 160 -3.91 -9.70 -17.47
C ALA A 160 -2.55 -10.24 -17.03
N LEU A 161 -2.20 -10.14 -15.75
CA LEU A 161 -0.95 -10.62 -15.19
C LEU A 161 -0.79 -12.14 -15.34
N PHE A 162 -1.82 -12.93 -14.99
CA PHE A 162 -1.78 -14.38 -15.12
C PHE A 162 -1.70 -14.84 -16.59
N THR A 163 -2.38 -14.15 -17.51
CA THR A 163 -2.36 -14.53 -18.93
C THR A 163 -1.04 -14.18 -19.58
N GLN A 164 -0.44 -13.02 -19.25
CA GLN A 164 0.86 -12.63 -19.83
C GLN A 164 2.02 -13.42 -19.24
N HIS A 165 2.01 -13.73 -17.95
CA HIS A 165 3.03 -14.59 -17.36
C HIS A 165 3.06 -15.98 -17.98
N ASN A 166 1.90 -16.52 -18.34
CA ASN A 166 1.80 -17.81 -19.04
C ASN A 166 2.12 -17.74 -20.54
N GLN A 167 2.15 -16.54 -21.14
CA GLN A 167 2.46 -16.32 -22.57
C GLN A 167 3.96 -16.22 -22.89
N SER A 168 4.87 -16.47 -21.96
CA SER A 168 6.33 -16.46 -22.19
C SER A 168 6.82 -17.45 -23.26
N LYS A 169 5.92 -18.16 -23.94
CA LYS A 169 6.17 -19.01 -25.09
C LYS A 169 5.30 -18.55 -26.25
N VAL A 170 5.89 -17.71 -27.13
CA VAL A 170 5.45 -17.38 -28.49
C VAL A 170 4.07 -17.94 -28.88
N SER A 171 3.01 -17.22 -28.58
CA SER A 171 1.69 -17.52 -29.12
C SER A 171 1.44 -16.60 -30.32
N TRP A 172 1.42 -17.16 -31.51
CA TRP A 172 0.92 -16.50 -32.71
C TRP A 172 -0.59 -16.37 -32.57
N GLN A 173 -1.07 -15.20 -32.17
CA GLN A 173 -2.49 -14.92 -32.20
C GLN A 173 -2.85 -14.37 -33.58
N THR A 174 -3.29 -15.24 -34.46
CA THR A 174 -3.89 -14.86 -35.72
C THR A 174 -5.39 -15.02 -35.60
N GLY A 175 -6.14 -13.93 -35.42
CA GLY A 175 -7.57 -13.98 -35.53
C GLY A 175 -8.35 -13.50 -34.29
N VAL A 176 -9.63 -13.83 -34.28
CA VAL A 176 -10.59 -13.45 -33.24
C VAL A 176 -10.22 -14.07 -31.89
N SER A 177 -10.06 -13.26 -30.87
CA SER A 177 -9.84 -13.74 -29.50
C SER A 177 -11.10 -14.45 -28.99
N ILE A 178 -10.97 -15.73 -28.62
CA ILE A 178 -12.04 -16.53 -28.07
C ILE A 178 -12.00 -16.40 -26.52
N PRO A 179 -13.11 -16.11 -25.87
CA PRO A 179 -13.17 -16.09 -24.41
C PRO A 179 -12.81 -17.47 -23.84
N PHE A 180 -12.03 -17.47 -22.77
CA PHE A 180 -11.65 -18.69 -22.04
C PHE A 180 -11.92 -18.53 -20.53
N PRO A 181 -12.21 -19.63 -19.83
CA PRO A 181 -12.45 -19.59 -18.39
C PRO A 181 -11.13 -19.49 -17.62
N LEU A 182 -11.07 -18.55 -16.65
CA LEU A 182 -10.00 -18.44 -15.67
C LEU A 182 -10.60 -18.63 -14.27
N LYS A 183 -10.05 -19.61 -13.54
CA LYS A 183 -10.46 -19.85 -12.15
C LYS A 183 -9.50 -19.15 -11.21
N LEU A 184 -10.04 -18.28 -10.37
CA LEU A 184 -9.29 -17.60 -9.32
C LEU A 184 -9.90 -17.95 -7.95
N LYS A 185 -9.05 -17.92 -6.92
CA LYS A 185 -9.48 -17.94 -5.53
C LYS A 185 -9.09 -16.61 -4.89
N TYR A 186 -10.06 -15.93 -4.29
CA TYR A 186 -9.81 -14.73 -3.50
C TYR A 186 -10.43 -14.91 -2.11
N ALA A 187 -9.60 -14.88 -1.08
CA ALA A 187 -9.98 -15.31 0.25
C ALA A 187 -10.62 -16.73 0.19
N ASP A 188 -11.87 -16.87 0.63
CA ASP A 188 -12.60 -18.15 0.57
C ASP A 188 -13.55 -18.27 -0.63
N GLN A 189 -13.55 -17.30 -1.53
CA GLN A 189 -14.41 -17.29 -2.71
C GLN A 189 -13.70 -17.88 -3.92
N HIS A 190 -14.37 -18.81 -4.60
CA HIS A 190 -13.95 -19.34 -5.91
C HIS A 190 -14.67 -18.57 -7.02
N LEU A 191 -13.90 -17.96 -7.88
CA LEU A 191 -14.39 -17.13 -8.98
C LEU A 191 -14.11 -17.83 -10.30
N LEU A 192 -15.08 -17.84 -11.19
CA LEU A 192 -14.93 -18.26 -12.57
C LEU A 192 -15.12 -17.06 -13.47
N LEU A 193 -14.01 -16.56 -14.00
CA LEU A 193 -13.99 -15.42 -14.91
C LEU A 193 -14.04 -15.92 -16.35
N HIS A 194 -14.74 -15.20 -17.22
CA HIS A 194 -14.61 -15.33 -18.67
C HIS A 194 -13.67 -14.22 -19.15
N VAL A 195 -12.49 -14.63 -19.62
CA VAL A 195 -11.42 -13.71 -20.02
C VAL A 195 -11.28 -13.73 -21.52
N GLN A 196 -11.25 -12.55 -22.12
CA GLN A 196 -10.95 -12.34 -23.53
C GLN A 196 -9.78 -11.41 -23.65
N THR A 197 -8.72 -11.82 -24.36
CA THR A 197 -7.51 -11.01 -24.56
C THR A 197 -7.39 -10.63 -26.02
N ASN A 198 -7.06 -9.38 -26.28
CA ASN A 198 -6.78 -8.89 -27.62
C ASN A 198 -5.57 -7.94 -27.56
N HIS A 199 -4.39 -8.43 -27.95
CA HIS A 199 -3.11 -7.73 -27.82
C HIS A 199 -2.88 -7.16 -26.42
N GLN A 200 -3.15 -5.87 -26.22
CA GLN A 200 -2.98 -5.15 -24.96
C GLN A 200 -4.27 -5.04 -24.15
N GLN A 201 -5.39 -5.43 -24.73
CA GLN A 201 -6.68 -5.31 -24.08
C GLN A 201 -7.08 -6.64 -23.42
N VAL A 202 -7.49 -6.57 -22.18
CA VAL A 202 -8.02 -7.72 -21.42
C VAL A 202 -9.40 -7.37 -20.91
N LYS A 203 -10.39 -8.10 -21.43
CA LYS A 203 -11.78 -8.02 -21.00
C LYS A 203 -12.08 -9.18 -20.08
N VAL A 204 -12.74 -8.87 -18.97
CA VAL A 204 -13.18 -9.87 -17.97
C VAL A 204 -14.66 -9.70 -17.74
N GLU A 205 -15.35 -10.85 -17.67
CA GLU A 205 -16.76 -10.95 -17.31
C GLU A 205 -16.91 -11.87 -16.10
N LEU A 206 -17.66 -11.42 -15.11
CA LEU A 206 -18.05 -12.19 -13.93
C LEU A 206 -19.53 -11.93 -13.62
N CYS A 207 -20.38 -12.93 -13.78
CA CYS A 207 -21.83 -12.78 -13.69
C CYS A 207 -22.33 -11.64 -14.61
N ASP A 208 -23.00 -10.63 -14.04
CA ASP A 208 -23.54 -9.47 -14.78
C ASP A 208 -22.55 -8.29 -14.84
N GLN A 209 -21.35 -8.44 -14.32
CA GLN A 209 -20.33 -7.38 -14.34
C GLN A 209 -19.29 -7.66 -15.41
N GLN A 210 -18.82 -6.60 -16.04
CA GLN A 210 -17.69 -6.66 -16.98
C GLN A 210 -16.75 -5.48 -16.77
N SER A 211 -15.47 -5.71 -17.04
CA SER A 211 -14.46 -4.66 -17.10
C SER A 211 -13.47 -4.95 -18.21
N THR A 212 -12.91 -3.89 -18.76
CA THR A 212 -11.86 -3.97 -19.77
C THR A 212 -10.70 -3.09 -19.33
N VAL A 213 -9.50 -3.66 -19.32
CA VAL A 213 -8.26 -2.93 -19.06
C VAL A 213 -7.38 -2.95 -20.31
N ASP A 214 -6.79 -1.80 -20.63
CA ASP A 214 -5.79 -1.69 -21.67
C ASP A 214 -4.43 -1.69 -20.99
N VAL A 215 -3.67 -2.76 -21.16
CA VAL A 215 -2.33 -2.91 -20.61
C VAL A 215 -1.37 -2.05 -21.40
N VAL A 216 -0.72 -1.11 -20.75
CA VAL A 216 0.26 -0.21 -21.33
C VAL A 216 1.67 -0.80 -21.24
N GLU A 217 2.01 -1.30 -20.05
CA GLU A 217 3.32 -1.83 -19.74
C GLU A 217 3.22 -2.82 -18.58
N ILE A 218 3.98 -3.90 -18.66
CA ILE A 218 4.21 -4.82 -17.54
C ILE A 218 5.71 -4.98 -17.38
N SER A 219 6.22 -4.68 -16.20
CA SER A 219 7.57 -5.00 -15.75
C SER A 219 7.53 -6.20 -14.80
N ASP A 220 8.68 -6.58 -14.24
CA ASP A 220 8.77 -7.72 -13.31
C ASP A 220 7.97 -7.49 -12.00
N ASP A 221 7.67 -6.24 -11.68
CA ASP A 221 7.13 -5.83 -10.38
C ASP A 221 5.99 -4.81 -10.46
N GLN A 222 5.67 -4.30 -11.65
CA GLN A 222 4.64 -3.28 -11.83
C GLN A 222 3.84 -3.50 -13.10
N ILE A 223 2.56 -3.14 -13.04
CA ILE A 223 1.69 -3.03 -14.20
C ILE A 223 1.16 -1.60 -14.33
N ILE A 224 1.27 -1.06 -15.55
CA ILE A 224 0.65 0.21 -15.96
C ILE A 224 -0.47 -0.11 -16.92
N TYR A 225 -1.66 0.35 -16.63
CA TYR A 225 -2.87 0.08 -17.40
C TYR A 225 -3.81 1.27 -17.46
N ASN A 226 -4.68 1.28 -18.47
CA ASN A 226 -5.78 2.23 -18.54
C ASN A 226 -7.10 1.50 -18.27
N VAL A 227 -7.96 2.12 -17.48
CA VAL A 227 -9.33 1.67 -17.24
C VAL A 227 -10.24 2.89 -17.19
N ASN A 228 -11.36 2.84 -17.90
CA ASN A 228 -12.32 3.96 -18.01
C ASN A 228 -11.65 5.30 -18.37
N GLY A 229 -10.62 5.28 -19.23
CA GLY A 229 -9.86 6.44 -19.65
C GLY A 229 -8.85 6.99 -18.63
N VAL A 230 -8.71 6.34 -17.47
CA VAL A 230 -7.76 6.73 -16.43
C VAL A 230 -6.57 5.79 -16.43
N ARG A 231 -5.35 6.36 -16.48
CA ARG A 231 -4.11 5.60 -16.34
C ARG A 231 -3.85 5.31 -14.87
N ARG A 232 -3.60 4.04 -14.58
CA ARG A 232 -3.28 3.55 -13.24
C ARG A 232 -2.00 2.73 -13.25
N LYS A 233 -1.41 2.59 -12.08
CA LYS A 233 -0.23 1.78 -11.79
C LYS A 233 -0.53 0.94 -10.56
N LEU A 234 -0.13 -0.33 -10.57
CA LEU A 234 -0.13 -1.21 -9.41
C LEU A 234 1.23 -1.90 -9.30
N ASP A 235 1.69 -2.02 -8.10
CA ASP A 235 2.81 -2.88 -7.75
C ASP A 235 2.29 -4.29 -7.53
N TYR A 236 3.03 -5.29 -8.03
CA TYR A 236 2.61 -6.67 -7.90
C TYR A 236 3.78 -7.62 -7.65
N MET A 237 3.44 -8.78 -7.15
CA MET A 237 4.31 -9.94 -7.11
C MET A 237 3.53 -11.20 -7.44
N LEU A 238 4.09 -12.01 -8.32
CA LEU A 238 3.56 -13.32 -8.65
C LEU A 238 4.50 -14.37 -8.08
N ASP A 239 4.03 -15.10 -7.06
CA ASP A 239 4.75 -16.23 -6.47
C ASP A 239 4.01 -17.53 -6.81
N GLN A 240 4.59 -18.36 -7.67
CA GLN A 240 3.96 -19.55 -8.24
C GLN A 240 2.59 -19.23 -8.89
N ASN A 241 1.50 -19.53 -8.18
CA ASN A 241 0.12 -19.29 -8.62
C ASN A 241 -0.61 -18.28 -7.72
N GLN A 242 0.12 -17.54 -6.90
CA GLN A 242 -0.43 -16.52 -6.02
C GLN A 242 0.00 -15.14 -6.50
N LEU A 243 -0.98 -14.27 -6.70
CA LEU A 243 -0.77 -12.88 -7.10
C LEU A 243 -1.05 -11.98 -5.91
N TYR A 244 -0.09 -11.12 -5.62
CA TYR A 244 -0.17 -10.07 -4.61
C TYR A 244 -0.17 -8.73 -5.33
N LEU A 245 -1.06 -7.83 -4.91
CA LEU A 245 -1.23 -6.49 -5.48
C LEU A 245 -1.18 -5.45 -4.37
N ASP A 246 -0.55 -4.28 -4.66
CA ASP A 246 -0.48 -3.12 -3.76
C ASP A 246 -0.82 -1.82 -4.52
#